data_26f831ddef4f197628f553ae1b70b000
#
_entry.id   26f831ddef4f197628f553ae1b70b000
#
_cell.length_a   1.000
_cell.length_b   1.000
_cell.length_c   1.000
_cell.angle_alpha   90.00
_cell.angle_beta   90.00
_cell.angle_gamma   90.00
#
_symmetry.space_group_name_H-M   'P 1'
#
loop_
_entity.id
_entity.type
_entity.pdbx_description
1 polymer ?
#
loop_
_entity_poly.entity_id
_entity_poly.type
_entity_poly.pdbx_seq_one_letter_code
_entity_poly.pdbx_strand_id
1 'polypeptide(L)'
;MDATGRVLDTGVIYITHSEAQKEQAKSTLRRMIETHGVGIIAIGNGTASKETEIFTAELIKAIGRNISYMVVSEAGASVYSASKLAAEEFPQFDVSLRSAVSIARRLQDPLAELVKIDPKAIGVGQYQHDMPKKELDNALGGVVEDCVNAVGVDLNTASPSLLARVSGINGTVAKNIVAYREENGAYPSRAAIKKVPKLGAKAFEQCAGFLRVPESKNVLDNTGVHPESYEAAKALLALCGYSLADVSSGAIGALRERVEGLGGVEEAAKRLEAGVPTLRDIVKELLLPGRDPRDELPPPLLRTDIMDMKDLKPGMELQGTCLLYTSPSPRDRTRSR
;
A
#
# COMPACT_ATOMS: atom_id res chain seq x y z
N MET A 1 13.74 -8.40 6.30
CA MET A 1 13.24 -7.02 6.52
C MET A 1 12.38 -6.99 7.78
N ASP A 2 12.36 -5.85 8.48
CA ASP A 2 11.41 -5.62 9.58
C ASP A 2 10.05 -5.08 9.08
N ALA A 3 9.13 -4.83 10.00
CA ALA A 3 7.79 -4.33 9.68
C ALA A 3 7.78 -2.93 9.03
N THR A 4 8.86 -2.16 9.14
CA THR A 4 8.99 -0.83 8.52
C THR A 4 9.63 -0.88 7.13
N GLY A 5 9.93 -2.07 6.61
CA GLY A 5 10.61 -2.27 5.32
C GLY A 5 12.12 -2.03 5.35
N ARG A 6 12.74 -1.92 6.54
CA ARG A 6 14.20 -1.82 6.70
C ARG A 6 14.84 -3.17 6.47
N VAL A 7 15.89 -3.20 5.65
CA VAL A 7 16.67 -4.41 5.40
C VAL A 7 17.53 -4.73 6.62
N LEU A 8 17.38 -5.93 7.17
CA LEU A 8 18.12 -6.40 8.35
C LEU A 8 19.32 -7.27 7.96
N ASP A 9 19.16 -8.10 6.94
CA ASP A 9 20.19 -9.03 6.48
C ASP A 9 20.02 -9.28 4.97
N THR A 10 21.10 -9.65 4.28
CA THR A 10 21.11 -9.98 2.87
C THR A 10 21.97 -11.20 2.62
N GLY A 11 21.68 -11.95 1.55
CA GLY A 11 22.45 -13.09 1.16
C GLY A 11 22.14 -13.53 -0.26
N VAL A 12 23.07 -14.24 -0.87
CA VAL A 12 22.90 -14.89 -2.18
C VAL A 12 22.85 -16.39 -1.95
N ILE A 13 21.87 -17.05 -2.53
CA ILE A 13 21.69 -18.49 -2.44
C ILE A 13 21.53 -19.09 -3.84
N TYR A 14 21.93 -20.33 -4.01
CA TYR A 14 21.79 -21.08 -5.26
C TYR A 14 21.01 -22.36 -4.99
N ILE A 15 19.83 -22.49 -5.60
CA ILE A 15 18.90 -23.61 -5.33
C ILE A 15 18.83 -24.63 -6.48
N THR A 16 19.38 -24.29 -7.66
CA THR A 16 19.24 -25.07 -8.91
C THR A 16 20.53 -25.71 -9.40
N HIS A 17 21.69 -25.47 -8.75
CA HIS A 17 23.00 -25.88 -9.29
C HIS A 17 23.44 -27.27 -8.81
N SER A 18 23.51 -27.49 -7.48
CA SER A 18 23.91 -28.77 -6.92
C SER A 18 23.23 -29.02 -5.55
N GLU A 19 23.15 -30.29 -5.13
CA GLU A 19 22.60 -30.64 -3.84
C GLU A 19 23.38 -30.00 -2.68
N ALA A 20 24.71 -29.92 -2.78
CA ALA A 20 25.53 -29.27 -1.77
C ALA A 20 25.19 -27.77 -1.62
N GLN A 21 24.99 -27.07 -2.74
CA GLN A 21 24.59 -25.66 -2.73
C GLN A 21 23.13 -25.48 -2.23
N LYS A 22 22.24 -26.42 -2.56
CA LYS A 22 20.86 -26.44 -2.05
C LYS A 22 20.83 -26.59 -0.53
N GLU A 23 21.65 -27.49 0.04
CA GLU A 23 21.77 -27.66 1.49
C GLU A 23 22.41 -26.43 2.17
N GLN A 24 23.41 -25.82 1.55
CA GLN A 24 23.97 -24.54 2.02
C GLN A 24 22.92 -23.43 2.00
N ALA A 25 22.09 -23.35 0.95
CA ALA A 25 20.99 -22.40 0.86
C ALA A 25 19.96 -22.60 1.97
N LYS A 26 19.58 -23.87 2.26
CA LYS A 26 18.67 -24.20 3.38
C LYS A 26 19.26 -23.76 4.74
N SER A 27 20.54 -24.02 4.97
CA SER A 27 21.23 -23.61 6.19
C SER A 27 21.27 -22.10 6.36
N THR A 28 21.59 -21.36 5.27
CA THR A 28 21.63 -19.91 5.26
C THR A 28 20.25 -19.30 5.57
N LEU A 29 19.20 -19.76 4.88
CA LEU A 29 17.85 -19.25 5.09
C LEU A 29 17.32 -19.61 6.48
N ARG A 30 17.57 -20.83 6.98
CA ARG A 30 17.18 -21.21 8.33
C ARG A 30 17.79 -20.26 9.35
N ARG A 31 19.10 -19.98 9.27
CA ARG A 31 19.77 -19.00 10.14
C ARG A 31 19.10 -17.62 10.07
N MET A 32 18.82 -17.10 8.87
CA MET A 32 18.17 -15.79 8.71
C MET A 32 16.76 -15.78 9.31
N ILE A 33 15.98 -16.83 9.07
CA ILE A 33 14.62 -17.01 9.62
C ILE A 33 14.64 -17.02 11.15
N GLU A 34 15.55 -17.79 11.74
CA GLU A 34 15.67 -17.93 13.20
C GLU A 34 16.18 -16.65 13.84
N THR A 35 17.20 -16.01 13.24
CA THR A 35 17.81 -14.78 13.77
C THR A 35 16.83 -13.60 13.78
N HIS A 36 16.03 -13.47 12.73
CA HIS A 36 15.15 -12.30 12.53
C HIS A 36 13.67 -12.58 12.78
N GLY A 37 13.31 -13.79 13.19
CA GLY A 37 11.92 -14.15 13.47
C GLY A 37 10.98 -14.02 12.25
N VAL A 38 11.45 -14.46 11.07
CA VAL A 38 10.69 -14.30 9.82
C VAL A 38 9.39 -15.10 9.88
N GLY A 39 8.26 -14.44 9.60
CA GLY A 39 6.93 -15.06 9.52
C GLY A 39 6.43 -15.27 8.09
N ILE A 40 6.89 -14.44 7.13
CA ILE A 40 6.44 -14.51 5.74
C ILE A 40 7.63 -14.40 4.79
N ILE A 41 7.63 -15.21 3.72
CA ILE A 41 8.63 -15.21 2.66
C ILE A 41 7.97 -14.75 1.36
N ALA A 42 8.46 -13.65 0.76
CA ALA A 42 8.04 -13.20 -0.56
C ALA A 42 8.92 -13.84 -1.64
N ILE A 43 8.29 -14.44 -2.65
CA ILE A 43 8.96 -15.06 -3.79
C ILE A 43 8.56 -14.31 -5.05
N GLY A 44 9.52 -13.82 -5.84
CA GLY A 44 9.24 -13.22 -7.14
C GLY A 44 8.67 -14.23 -8.12
N ASN A 45 7.76 -13.82 -9.01
CA ASN A 45 7.11 -14.69 -9.99
C ASN A 45 7.90 -14.87 -11.31
N GLY A 46 9.23 -14.71 -11.26
CA GLY A 46 10.11 -14.85 -12.42
C GLY A 46 10.43 -16.30 -12.80
N THR A 47 11.52 -16.46 -13.56
CA THR A 47 11.87 -17.72 -14.24
C THR A 47 12.02 -18.91 -13.29
N ALA A 48 12.62 -18.73 -12.12
CA ALA A 48 12.83 -19.79 -11.13
C ALA A 48 11.79 -19.80 -10.00
N SER A 49 10.61 -19.21 -10.21
CA SER A 49 9.57 -19.08 -9.19
C SER A 49 9.12 -20.44 -8.66
N LYS A 50 8.85 -21.39 -9.55
CA LYS A 50 8.34 -22.71 -9.17
C LYS A 50 9.35 -23.53 -8.35
N GLU A 51 10.60 -23.53 -8.78
CA GLU A 51 11.71 -24.19 -8.05
C GLU A 51 11.89 -23.54 -6.67
N THR A 52 11.77 -22.22 -6.60
CA THR A 52 11.87 -21.47 -5.34
C THR A 52 10.69 -21.78 -4.43
N GLU A 53 9.48 -21.92 -4.96
CA GLU A 53 8.31 -22.35 -4.18
C GLU A 53 8.52 -23.73 -3.56
N ILE A 54 8.96 -24.72 -4.37
CA ILE A 54 9.24 -26.09 -3.92
C ILE A 54 10.28 -26.09 -2.79
N PHE A 55 11.39 -25.41 -3.04
CA PHE A 55 12.46 -25.28 -2.06
C PHE A 55 12.00 -24.63 -0.75
N THR A 56 11.20 -23.55 -0.85
CA THR A 56 10.69 -22.82 0.30
C THR A 56 9.69 -23.66 1.11
N ALA A 57 8.78 -24.38 0.46
CA ALA A 57 7.84 -25.26 1.12
C ALA A 57 8.55 -26.40 1.86
N GLU A 58 9.56 -27.03 1.24
CA GLU A 58 10.41 -28.04 1.91
C GLU A 58 11.10 -27.45 3.15
N LEU A 59 11.64 -26.23 3.03
CA LEU A 59 12.33 -25.54 4.12
C LEU A 59 11.37 -25.23 5.29
N ILE A 60 10.18 -24.68 5.00
CA ILE A 60 9.15 -24.36 5.99
C ILE A 60 8.74 -25.63 6.75
N LYS A 61 8.48 -26.72 6.02
CA LYS A 61 8.13 -28.01 6.61
C LYS A 61 9.25 -28.55 7.53
N ALA A 62 10.51 -28.40 7.12
CA ALA A 62 11.67 -28.82 7.91
C ALA A 62 11.91 -27.97 9.16
N ILE A 63 11.53 -26.68 9.15
CA ILE A 63 11.65 -25.78 10.31
C ILE A 63 10.54 -26.04 11.32
N GLY A 64 9.34 -26.43 10.90
CA GLY A 64 8.20 -26.75 11.78
C GLY A 64 7.63 -25.56 12.56
N ARG A 65 7.87 -24.32 12.10
CA ARG A 65 7.32 -23.07 12.67
C ARG A 65 6.19 -22.54 11.80
N ASN A 66 5.36 -21.65 12.36
CA ASN A 66 4.31 -20.96 11.60
C ASN A 66 4.92 -19.90 10.67
N ILE A 67 5.35 -20.33 9.51
CA ILE A 67 5.91 -19.51 8.44
C ILE A 67 5.09 -19.75 7.18
N SER A 68 4.77 -18.69 6.48
CA SER A 68 4.05 -18.76 5.19
C SER A 68 4.91 -18.16 4.08
N TYR A 69 4.56 -18.46 2.84
CA TYR A 69 5.15 -17.77 1.69
C TYR A 69 4.06 -17.24 0.75
N MET A 70 4.42 -16.28 -0.06
CA MET A 70 3.58 -15.73 -1.11
C MET A 70 4.40 -15.46 -2.36
N VAL A 71 3.84 -15.78 -3.52
CA VAL A 71 4.39 -15.40 -4.82
C VAL A 71 3.94 -13.98 -5.15
N VAL A 72 4.91 -13.09 -5.34
CA VAL A 72 4.71 -11.66 -5.55
C VAL A 72 5.10 -11.30 -6.97
N SER A 73 4.28 -10.48 -7.64
CA SER A 73 4.62 -9.98 -8.98
C SER A 73 5.92 -9.17 -8.96
N GLU A 74 6.85 -9.51 -9.82
CA GLU A 74 8.10 -8.77 -10.01
C GLU A 74 8.06 -7.80 -11.20
N ALA A 75 6.87 -7.60 -11.81
CA ALA A 75 6.73 -6.68 -12.93
C ALA A 75 7.32 -5.29 -12.61
N GLY A 76 8.19 -4.79 -13.50
CA GLY A 76 8.90 -3.53 -13.33
C GLY A 76 9.99 -3.50 -12.24
N ALA A 77 10.26 -4.59 -11.50
CA ALA A 77 11.30 -4.61 -10.46
C ALA A 77 12.71 -4.37 -11.05
N SER A 78 12.99 -4.87 -12.24
CA SER A 78 14.23 -4.61 -12.96
C SER A 78 14.38 -3.14 -13.35
N VAL A 79 13.30 -2.48 -13.73
CA VAL A 79 13.30 -1.04 -14.05
C VAL A 79 13.61 -0.22 -12.80
N TYR A 80 12.98 -0.52 -11.67
CA TYR A 80 13.28 0.12 -10.40
C TYR A 80 14.73 -0.11 -9.98
N SER A 81 15.20 -1.36 -9.94
CA SER A 81 16.53 -1.70 -9.43
C SER A 81 17.67 -1.05 -10.22
N ALA A 82 17.48 -0.81 -11.52
CA ALA A 82 18.42 -0.10 -12.38
C ALA A 82 18.27 1.43 -12.33
N SER A 83 17.25 1.95 -11.65
CA SER A 83 16.97 3.39 -11.58
C SER A 83 17.96 4.14 -10.68
N LYS A 84 18.08 5.46 -10.92
CA LYS A 84 18.83 6.35 -10.06
C LYS A 84 18.26 6.38 -8.64
N LEU A 85 16.94 6.33 -8.51
CA LEU A 85 16.25 6.28 -7.22
C LEU A 85 16.69 5.08 -6.39
N ALA A 86 16.70 3.89 -6.97
CA ALA A 86 17.14 2.68 -6.27
C ALA A 86 18.64 2.73 -5.90
N ALA A 87 19.46 3.38 -6.74
CA ALA A 87 20.87 3.60 -6.43
C ALA A 87 21.07 4.59 -5.25
N GLU A 88 20.21 5.59 -5.14
CA GLU A 88 20.21 6.54 -4.01
C GLU A 88 19.67 5.88 -2.73
N GLU A 89 18.62 5.04 -2.81
CA GLU A 89 18.07 4.32 -1.65
C GLU A 89 19.02 3.23 -1.12
N PHE A 90 19.72 2.55 -2.01
CA PHE A 90 20.60 1.42 -1.68
C PHE A 90 21.93 1.48 -2.44
N PRO A 91 22.81 2.45 -2.12
CA PRO A 91 24.06 2.63 -2.84
C PRO A 91 25.02 1.44 -2.71
N GLN A 92 24.92 0.69 -1.60
CA GLN A 92 25.76 -0.48 -1.30
C GLN A 92 25.24 -1.79 -1.91
N PHE A 93 24.04 -1.82 -2.49
CA PHE A 93 23.45 -3.04 -3.08
C PHE A 93 23.59 -3.04 -4.60
N ASP A 94 23.78 -4.21 -5.16
CA ASP A 94 23.66 -4.43 -6.59
C ASP A 94 22.18 -4.43 -7.06
N VAL A 95 21.98 -4.53 -8.36
CA VAL A 95 20.64 -4.49 -8.97
C VAL A 95 19.77 -5.68 -8.52
N SER A 96 20.37 -6.84 -8.25
CA SER A 96 19.65 -8.04 -7.82
C SER A 96 19.12 -7.88 -6.39
N LEU A 97 19.97 -7.39 -5.48
CA LEU A 97 19.56 -7.12 -4.10
C LEU A 97 18.50 -6.00 -4.03
N ARG A 98 18.65 -4.94 -4.82
CA ARG A 98 17.63 -3.86 -4.91
C ARG A 98 16.29 -4.41 -5.40
N SER A 99 16.30 -5.29 -6.39
CA SER A 99 15.11 -5.95 -6.91
C SER A 99 14.45 -6.82 -5.83
N ALA A 100 15.23 -7.63 -5.12
CA ALA A 100 14.74 -8.49 -4.04
C ALA A 100 14.09 -7.67 -2.91
N VAL A 101 14.69 -6.53 -2.54
CA VAL A 101 14.10 -5.62 -1.54
C VAL A 101 12.76 -5.07 -2.02
N SER A 102 12.68 -4.62 -3.28
CA SER A 102 11.43 -4.11 -3.85
C SER A 102 10.33 -5.17 -3.86
N ILE A 103 10.63 -6.40 -4.30
CA ILE A 103 9.67 -7.51 -4.31
C ILE A 103 9.14 -7.79 -2.91
N ALA A 104 10.01 -7.82 -1.91
CA ALA A 104 9.60 -8.07 -0.53
C ALA A 104 8.76 -6.92 0.06
N ARG A 105 9.10 -5.65 -0.24
CA ARG A 105 8.32 -4.47 0.18
C ARG A 105 6.94 -4.40 -0.47
N ARG A 106 6.76 -4.93 -1.69
CA ARG A 106 5.44 -5.01 -2.33
C ARG A 106 4.46 -5.86 -1.54
N LEU A 107 4.94 -6.84 -0.79
CA LEU A 107 4.08 -7.63 0.09
C LEU A 107 3.64 -6.85 1.34
N GLN A 108 4.46 -5.90 1.79
CA GLN A 108 4.16 -5.05 2.93
C GLN A 108 3.26 -3.87 2.55
N ASP A 109 3.66 -3.11 1.56
CA ASP A 109 2.89 -1.99 0.99
C ASP A 109 3.14 -1.88 -0.52
N PRO A 110 2.27 -2.50 -1.34
CA PRO A 110 2.43 -2.49 -2.79
C PRO A 110 2.37 -1.08 -3.38
N LEU A 111 1.54 -0.18 -2.84
CA LEU A 111 1.39 1.17 -3.35
C LEU A 111 2.67 1.99 -3.15
N ALA A 112 3.27 1.93 -1.95
CA ALA A 112 4.50 2.64 -1.63
C ALA A 112 5.70 2.23 -2.51
N GLU A 113 5.73 0.99 -2.98
CA GLU A 113 6.77 0.52 -3.90
C GLU A 113 6.42 0.77 -5.37
N LEU A 114 5.18 0.51 -5.79
CA LEU A 114 4.80 0.63 -7.21
C LEU A 114 4.80 2.08 -7.71
N VAL A 115 4.57 3.07 -6.84
CA VAL A 115 4.68 4.50 -7.22
C VAL A 115 6.09 4.92 -7.67
N LYS A 116 7.11 4.12 -7.35
CA LYS A 116 8.50 4.34 -7.76
C LYS A 116 8.77 3.90 -9.21
N ILE A 117 7.83 3.20 -9.83
CA ILE A 117 7.95 2.61 -11.16
C ILE A 117 6.99 3.32 -12.11
N ASP A 118 7.45 3.67 -13.30
CA ASP A 118 6.57 4.17 -14.36
C ASP A 118 5.54 3.08 -14.71
N PRO A 119 4.23 3.35 -14.60
CA PRO A 119 3.18 2.38 -14.93
C PRO A 119 3.33 1.75 -16.31
N LYS A 120 3.87 2.47 -17.29
CA LYS A 120 4.13 1.96 -18.64
C LYS A 120 5.17 0.83 -18.66
N ALA A 121 6.09 0.80 -17.69
CA ALA A 121 7.08 -0.27 -17.57
C ALA A 121 6.48 -1.59 -17.05
N ILE A 122 5.34 -1.52 -16.37
CA ILE A 122 4.57 -2.69 -15.91
C ILE A 122 3.66 -3.21 -17.04
N GLY A 123 3.24 -2.32 -17.95
CA GLY A 123 2.29 -2.59 -19.02
C GLY A 123 0.85 -2.26 -18.59
N VAL A 124 0.29 -1.24 -19.23
CA VAL A 124 -1.07 -0.75 -18.91
C VAL A 124 -2.12 -1.17 -19.94
N GLY A 125 -1.69 -1.68 -21.07
CA GLY A 125 -2.60 -2.16 -22.11
C GLY A 125 -1.89 -2.60 -23.38
N GLN A 126 -2.56 -3.41 -24.17
CA GLN A 126 -2.04 -3.97 -25.40
C GLN A 126 -1.63 -2.90 -26.43
N TYR A 127 -2.38 -1.79 -26.47
CA TYR A 127 -2.20 -0.71 -27.44
C TYR A 127 -1.51 0.53 -26.86
N GLN A 128 -0.81 0.40 -25.73
CA GLN A 128 -0.14 1.56 -25.10
C GLN A 128 0.89 2.23 -26.02
N HIS A 129 1.48 1.50 -26.97
CA HIS A 129 2.46 2.03 -27.91
C HIS A 129 1.84 2.85 -29.05
N ASP A 130 0.55 2.65 -29.32
CA ASP A 130 -0.21 3.36 -30.35
C ASP A 130 -0.83 4.66 -29.83
N MET A 131 -0.77 4.89 -28.52
CA MET A 131 -1.33 6.09 -27.89
C MET A 131 -0.33 7.25 -27.88
N PRO A 132 -0.80 8.51 -27.99
CA PRO A 132 0.05 9.68 -27.80
C PRO A 132 0.71 9.67 -26.41
N LYS A 133 2.04 9.62 -26.38
CA LYS A 133 2.83 9.44 -25.14
C LYS A 133 2.45 10.45 -24.05
N LYS A 134 2.31 11.73 -24.41
CA LYS A 134 2.00 12.80 -23.44
C LYS A 134 0.62 12.64 -22.80
N GLU A 135 -0.37 12.22 -23.59
CA GLU A 135 -1.72 11.99 -23.09
C GLU A 135 -1.77 10.77 -22.18
N LEU A 136 -1.11 9.69 -22.60
CA LEU A 136 -0.97 8.49 -21.76
C LEU A 136 -0.25 8.80 -20.44
N ASP A 137 0.85 9.58 -20.48
CA ASP A 137 1.58 9.98 -19.27
C ASP A 137 0.71 10.78 -18.31
N ASN A 138 -0.04 11.74 -18.85
CA ASN A 138 -0.94 12.57 -18.04
C ASN A 138 -2.08 11.73 -17.42
N ALA A 139 -2.71 10.86 -18.22
CA ALA A 139 -3.79 10.00 -17.73
C ALA A 139 -3.30 9.04 -16.63
N LEU A 140 -2.18 8.36 -16.86
CA LEU A 140 -1.60 7.45 -15.88
C LEU A 140 -1.12 8.18 -14.62
N GLY A 141 -0.53 9.37 -14.77
CA GLY A 141 -0.14 10.23 -13.65
C GLY A 141 -1.35 10.59 -12.79
N GLY A 142 -2.47 10.99 -13.41
CA GLY A 142 -3.72 11.28 -12.71
C GLY A 142 -4.28 10.06 -11.96
N VAL A 143 -4.33 8.89 -12.60
CA VAL A 143 -4.80 7.65 -11.94
C VAL A 143 -3.93 7.29 -10.72
N VAL A 144 -2.60 7.40 -10.84
CA VAL A 144 -1.69 7.14 -9.69
C VAL A 144 -1.94 8.13 -8.56
N GLU A 145 -2.11 9.42 -8.89
CA GLU A 145 -2.41 10.47 -7.92
C GLU A 145 -3.75 10.20 -7.22
N ASP A 146 -4.79 9.89 -7.97
CA ASP A 146 -6.12 9.56 -7.44
C ASP A 146 -6.07 8.35 -6.50
N CYS A 147 -5.36 7.29 -6.88
CA CYS A 147 -5.19 6.10 -6.03
C CYS A 147 -4.46 6.43 -4.72
N VAL A 148 -3.37 7.20 -4.78
CA VAL A 148 -2.59 7.61 -3.60
C VAL A 148 -3.43 8.49 -2.67
N ASN A 149 -4.16 9.46 -3.24
CA ASN A 149 -5.00 10.37 -2.47
C ASN A 149 -6.21 9.65 -1.84
N ALA A 150 -6.79 8.66 -2.53
CA ALA A 150 -7.89 7.85 -1.99
C ALA A 150 -7.47 7.01 -0.78
N VAL A 151 -6.27 6.43 -0.82
CA VAL A 151 -5.69 5.66 0.30
C VAL A 151 -5.29 6.59 1.45
N GLY A 152 -4.72 7.74 1.12
CA GLY A 152 -4.07 8.63 2.08
C GLY A 152 -2.63 8.19 2.38
N VAL A 153 -1.83 9.12 2.89
CA VAL A 153 -0.39 8.92 3.07
C VAL A 153 0.03 9.29 4.49
N ASP A 154 0.64 8.35 5.19
CA ASP A 154 1.21 8.58 6.51
C ASP A 154 2.47 9.45 6.41
N LEU A 155 2.44 10.62 7.07
CA LEU A 155 3.55 11.59 7.10
C LEU A 155 4.82 11.04 7.75
N ASN A 156 4.67 10.11 8.69
CA ASN A 156 5.77 9.62 9.50
C ASN A 156 6.50 8.43 8.87
N THR A 157 5.88 7.73 7.92
CA THR A 157 6.46 6.54 7.29
C THR A 157 6.71 6.70 5.78
N ALA A 158 5.98 7.58 5.11
CA ALA A 158 6.02 7.71 3.66
C ALA A 158 7.40 8.12 3.10
N SER A 159 7.75 7.53 1.96
CA SER A 159 8.93 7.91 1.17
C SER A 159 8.70 9.22 0.40
N PRO A 160 9.77 9.92 -0.02
CA PRO A 160 9.63 11.09 -0.89
C PRO A 160 8.89 10.79 -2.19
N SER A 161 9.05 9.58 -2.73
CA SER A 161 8.38 9.15 -3.96
C SER A 161 6.87 9.01 -3.80
N LEU A 162 6.41 8.51 -2.65
CA LEU A 162 4.99 8.41 -2.32
C LEU A 162 4.40 9.79 -2.04
N LEU A 163 5.07 10.59 -1.22
CA LEU A 163 4.65 11.96 -0.90
C LEU A 163 4.50 12.84 -2.14
N ALA A 164 5.38 12.69 -3.14
CA ALA A 164 5.32 13.44 -4.39
C ALA A 164 4.11 13.08 -5.28
N ARG A 165 3.34 12.05 -4.93
CA ARG A 165 2.07 11.69 -5.58
C ARG A 165 0.84 12.26 -4.87
N VAL A 166 1.04 12.90 -3.72
CA VAL A 166 -0.04 13.60 -3.02
C VAL A 166 -0.31 14.94 -3.69
N SER A 167 -1.57 15.25 -3.95
CA SER A 167 -1.99 16.53 -4.53
C SER A 167 -1.39 17.71 -3.75
N GLY A 168 -0.82 18.68 -4.45
CA GLY A 168 -0.18 19.85 -3.87
C GLY A 168 1.26 19.64 -3.37
N ILE A 169 1.82 18.42 -3.39
CA ILE A 169 3.18 18.12 -2.99
C ILE A 169 4.05 17.82 -4.21
N ASN A 170 5.00 18.70 -4.51
CA ASN A 170 6.01 18.42 -5.54
C ASN A 170 7.23 17.68 -4.97
N GLY A 171 8.10 17.15 -5.84
CA GLY A 171 9.26 16.37 -5.42
C GLY A 171 10.23 17.10 -4.48
N THR A 172 10.35 18.44 -4.56
CA THR A 172 11.18 19.22 -3.65
C THR A 172 10.56 19.28 -2.25
N VAL A 173 9.26 19.54 -2.18
CA VAL A 173 8.51 19.56 -0.91
C VAL A 173 8.51 18.19 -0.27
N ALA A 174 8.32 17.12 -1.05
CA ALA A 174 8.37 15.74 -0.57
C ALA A 174 9.71 15.40 0.10
N LYS A 175 10.83 15.79 -0.50
CA LYS A 175 12.16 15.63 0.10
C LYS A 175 12.31 16.46 1.38
N ASN A 176 11.82 17.70 1.39
CA ASN A 176 11.86 18.55 2.58
C ASN A 176 11.02 18.00 3.73
N ILE A 177 9.87 17.35 3.45
CA ILE A 177 9.04 16.71 4.47
C ILE A 177 9.84 15.60 5.16
N VAL A 178 10.51 14.75 4.38
CA VAL A 178 11.33 13.66 4.94
C VAL A 178 12.53 14.20 5.70
N ALA A 179 13.28 15.15 5.14
CA ALA A 179 14.42 15.77 5.81
C ALA A 179 14.01 16.43 7.14
N TYR A 180 12.90 17.16 7.15
CA TYR A 180 12.39 17.78 8.38
C TYR A 180 12.07 16.72 9.46
N ARG A 181 11.46 15.59 9.08
CA ARG A 181 11.18 14.47 9.97
C ARG A 181 12.44 13.83 10.54
N GLU A 182 13.47 13.67 9.71
CA GLU A 182 14.76 13.11 10.13
C GLU A 182 15.50 14.03 11.12
N GLU A 183 15.40 15.33 10.94
CA GLU A 183 16.04 16.33 11.81
C GLU A 183 15.27 16.61 13.10
N ASN A 184 13.94 16.63 13.05
CA ASN A 184 13.08 17.13 14.14
C ASN A 184 12.24 16.03 14.81
N GLY A 185 12.34 14.79 14.34
CA GLY A 185 11.49 13.67 14.77
C GLY A 185 10.13 13.63 14.07
N ALA A 186 9.30 12.68 14.48
CA ALA A 186 7.99 12.43 13.90
C ALA A 186 7.05 13.65 14.02
N TYR A 187 6.22 13.84 13.01
CA TYR A 187 5.17 14.85 13.04
C TYR A 187 4.11 14.50 14.10
N PRO A 188 3.87 15.37 15.10
CA PRO A 188 2.88 15.12 16.14
C PRO A 188 1.43 15.37 15.69
N SER A 189 1.25 16.03 14.56
CA SER A 189 -0.06 16.38 14.00
C SER A 189 0.06 16.72 12.52
N ARG A 190 -1.05 16.68 11.81
CA ARG A 190 -1.14 17.08 10.41
C ARG A 190 -0.75 18.56 10.21
N ALA A 191 -1.12 19.44 11.15
CA ALA A 191 -0.78 20.85 11.07
C ALA A 191 0.72 21.14 11.20
N ALA A 192 1.51 20.23 11.79
CA ALA A 192 2.95 20.42 11.98
C ALA A 192 3.72 20.48 10.64
N ILE A 193 3.16 19.95 9.54
CA ILE A 193 3.76 20.01 8.21
C ILE A 193 3.93 21.46 7.69
N LYS A 194 3.16 22.42 8.21
CA LYS A 194 3.32 23.86 7.87
C LYS A 194 4.70 24.44 8.17
N LYS A 195 5.48 23.76 9.00
CA LYS A 195 6.85 24.12 9.33
C LYS A 195 7.86 23.71 8.28
N VAL A 196 7.46 22.88 7.32
CA VAL A 196 8.34 22.35 6.27
C VAL A 196 8.71 23.47 5.28
N PRO A 197 10.01 23.65 4.99
CA PRO A 197 10.46 24.64 4.02
C PRO A 197 9.83 24.42 2.63
N LYS A 198 9.41 25.51 2.00
CA LYS A 198 8.78 25.56 0.67
C LYS A 198 7.37 24.97 0.60
N LEU A 199 6.77 24.53 1.70
CA LEU A 199 5.35 24.21 1.75
C LEU A 199 4.57 25.49 2.03
N GLY A 200 3.99 26.08 0.98
CA GLY A 200 3.16 27.27 1.12
C GLY A 200 1.74 26.94 1.61
N ALA A 201 0.98 27.98 2.03
CA ALA A 201 -0.39 27.83 2.51
C ALA A 201 -1.29 27.09 1.51
N LYS A 202 -1.24 27.49 0.24
CA LYS A 202 -2.03 26.86 -0.83
C LYS A 202 -1.68 25.36 -1.00
N ALA A 203 -0.41 25.00 -0.93
CA ALA A 203 0.01 23.60 -1.01
C ALA A 203 -0.48 22.79 0.19
N PHE A 204 -0.48 23.41 1.39
CA PHE A 204 -1.05 22.79 2.58
C PHE A 204 -2.55 22.53 2.42
N GLU A 205 -3.32 23.51 1.97
CA GLU A 205 -4.76 23.35 1.71
C GLU A 205 -5.03 22.22 0.72
N GLN A 206 -4.20 22.06 -0.31
CA GLN A 206 -4.38 20.98 -1.30
C GLN A 206 -4.02 19.60 -0.77
N CYS A 207 -2.99 19.46 0.06
CA CYS A 207 -2.51 18.15 0.49
C CYS A 207 -3.07 17.66 1.82
N ALA A 208 -3.54 18.57 2.68
CA ALA A 208 -3.84 18.26 4.08
C ALA A 208 -4.90 17.15 4.25
N GLY A 209 -5.91 17.09 3.39
CA GLY A 209 -6.95 16.06 3.41
C GLY A 209 -6.44 14.64 3.12
N PHE A 210 -5.30 14.51 2.44
CA PHE A 210 -4.73 13.24 2.00
C PHE A 210 -3.60 12.73 2.90
N LEU A 211 -3.15 13.55 3.84
CA LEU A 211 -2.10 13.17 4.78
C LEU A 211 -2.70 12.54 6.05
N ARG A 212 -2.00 11.60 6.64
CA ARG A 212 -2.40 10.90 7.86
C ARG A 212 -1.29 10.99 8.91
N VAL A 213 -1.69 11.10 10.18
CA VAL A 213 -0.80 11.01 11.33
C VAL A 213 -1.49 10.13 12.38
N PRO A 214 -1.33 8.81 12.30
CA PRO A 214 -2.03 7.86 13.18
C PRO A 214 -1.77 8.11 14.67
N GLU A 215 -0.57 8.56 15.02
CA GLU A 215 -0.15 8.82 16.41
C GLU A 215 -0.58 10.19 16.93
N SER A 216 -1.32 10.99 16.13
CA SER A 216 -1.78 12.30 16.56
C SER A 216 -2.77 12.21 17.73
N LYS A 217 -2.66 13.18 18.66
CA LYS A 217 -3.66 13.33 19.73
C LYS A 217 -5.05 13.69 19.19
N ASN A 218 -5.12 14.28 18.01
CA ASN A 218 -6.37 14.57 17.32
C ASN A 218 -6.69 13.44 16.34
N VAL A 219 -7.68 12.62 16.66
CA VAL A 219 -8.10 11.49 15.82
C VAL A 219 -8.44 11.91 14.39
N LEU A 220 -8.91 13.14 14.18
CA LEU A 220 -9.23 13.66 12.84
C LEU A 220 -7.99 13.73 11.93
N ASP A 221 -6.78 13.80 12.48
CA ASP A 221 -5.54 13.76 11.70
C ASP A 221 -5.29 12.39 11.06
N ASN A 222 -5.99 11.34 11.50
CA ASN A 222 -5.98 10.01 10.91
C ASN A 222 -7.25 9.70 10.08
N THR A 223 -7.92 10.71 9.57
CA THR A 223 -9.12 10.59 8.72
C THR A 223 -8.95 11.34 7.40
N GLY A 224 -9.85 11.16 6.45
CA GLY A 224 -9.93 11.99 5.24
C GLY A 224 -10.56 13.36 5.46
N VAL A 225 -11.07 13.66 6.66
CA VAL A 225 -11.64 14.98 6.95
C VAL A 225 -10.58 16.06 6.79
N HIS A 226 -10.87 17.08 5.98
CA HIS A 226 -9.95 18.19 5.77
C HIS A 226 -9.84 19.05 7.04
N PRO A 227 -8.66 19.60 7.39
CA PRO A 227 -8.49 20.42 8.60
C PRO A 227 -9.44 21.61 8.71
N GLU A 228 -9.84 22.22 7.60
CA GLU A 228 -10.85 23.30 7.56
C GLU A 228 -12.22 22.84 8.03
N SER A 229 -12.52 21.56 7.90
CA SER A 229 -13.79 20.97 8.28
C SER A 229 -13.79 20.35 9.70
N TYR A 230 -12.69 20.49 10.46
CA TYR A 230 -12.61 19.90 11.81
C TYR A 230 -13.64 20.45 12.77
N GLU A 231 -13.94 21.75 12.71
CA GLU A 231 -14.97 22.35 13.57
C GLU A 231 -16.37 21.84 13.18
N ALA A 232 -16.65 21.71 11.89
CA ALA A 232 -17.91 21.13 11.43
C ALA A 232 -18.03 19.64 11.86
N ALA A 233 -16.94 18.88 11.79
CA ALA A 233 -16.91 17.49 12.24
C ALA A 233 -17.15 17.36 13.76
N LYS A 234 -16.53 18.20 14.57
CA LYS A 234 -16.75 18.25 16.02
C LYS A 234 -18.19 18.65 16.37
N ALA A 235 -18.71 19.66 15.67
CA ALA A 235 -20.08 20.12 15.86
C ALA A 235 -21.10 19.03 15.47
N LEU A 236 -20.86 18.30 14.39
CA LEU A 236 -21.69 17.16 13.99
C LEU A 236 -21.67 16.04 15.03
N LEU A 237 -20.50 15.68 15.54
CA LEU A 237 -20.36 14.69 16.61
C LEU A 237 -21.13 15.11 17.86
N ALA A 238 -20.97 16.37 18.32
CA ALA A 238 -21.67 16.90 19.46
C ALA A 238 -23.20 16.91 19.24
N LEU A 239 -23.67 17.28 18.03
CA LEU A 239 -25.11 17.27 17.68
C LEU A 239 -25.67 15.84 17.73
N CYS A 240 -24.88 14.84 17.41
CA CYS A 240 -25.24 13.42 17.48
C CYS A 240 -24.97 12.80 18.88
N GLY A 241 -24.47 13.57 19.85
CA GLY A 241 -24.16 13.08 21.20
C GLY A 241 -22.89 12.20 21.26
N TYR A 242 -21.93 12.48 20.41
CA TYR A 242 -20.62 11.83 20.39
C TYR A 242 -19.50 12.83 20.66
N SER A 243 -18.35 12.30 21.05
CA SER A 243 -17.08 13.01 21.23
C SER A 243 -15.98 12.47 20.31
N LEU A 244 -14.84 13.15 20.25
CA LEU A 244 -13.67 12.63 19.54
C LEU A 244 -13.12 11.33 20.16
N ALA A 245 -13.34 11.11 21.45
CA ALA A 245 -12.94 9.86 22.10
C ALA A 245 -13.77 8.67 21.58
N ASP A 246 -15.05 8.88 21.26
CA ASP A 246 -15.92 7.85 20.68
C ASP A 246 -15.49 7.48 19.27
N VAL A 247 -14.93 8.43 18.49
CA VAL A 247 -14.31 8.17 17.18
C VAL A 247 -13.08 7.27 17.36
N SER A 248 -12.21 7.60 18.32
CA SER A 248 -10.99 6.82 18.59
C SER A 248 -11.29 5.40 19.04
N SER A 249 -12.35 5.19 19.80
CA SER A 249 -12.76 3.87 20.30
C SER A 249 -13.63 3.07 19.31
N GLY A 250 -14.02 3.67 18.16
CA GLY A 250 -14.95 3.06 17.22
C GLY A 250 -16.41 3.01 17.68
N ALA A 251 -16.76 3.71 18.78
CA ALA A 251 -18.10 3.68 19.39
C ALA A 251 -19.16 4.50 18.61
N ILE A 252 -18.83 4.98 17.41
CA ILE A 252 -19.70 5.83 16.58
C ILE A 252 -20.47 5.08 15.49
N GLY A 253 -20.57 3.75 15.57
CA GLY A 253 -21.20 2.92 14.51
C GLY A 253 -22.61 3.35 14.13
N ALA A 254 -23.40 3.90 15.07
CA ALA A 254 -24.75 4.42 14.82
C ALA A 254 -24.78 5.90 14.37
N LEU A 255 -23.63 6.51 13.98
CA LEU A 255 -23.59 7.93 13.57
C LEU A 255 -24.55 8.22 12.41
N ARG A 256 -24.60 7.34 11.40
CA ARG A 256 -25.49 7.49 10.24
C ARG A 256 -26.96 7.50 10.67
N GLU A 257 -27.36 6.57 11.51
CA GLU A 257 -28.74 6.46 12.01
C GLU A 257 -29.12 7.68 12.86
N ARG A 258 -28.19 8.20 13.66
CA ARG A 258 -28.46 9.43 14.45
C ARG A 258 -28.58 10.65 13.55
N VAL A 259 -27.81 10.79 12.51
CA VAL A 259 -27.94 11.87 11.52
C VAL A 259 -29.29 11.76 10.79
N GLU A 260 -29.73 10.56 10.43
CA GLU A 260 -31.05 10.34 9.85
C GLU A 260 -32.18 10.70 10.84
N GLY A 261 -32.02 10.38 12.12
CA GLY A 261 -32.95 10.77 13.20
C GLY A 261 -33.06 12.28 13.42
N LEU A 262 -32.04 13.06 12.99
CA LEU A 262 -32.08 14.53 13.03
C LEU A 262 -32.80 15.17 11.83
N GLY A 263 -33.28 14.38 10.89
CA GLY A 263 -33.89 14.82 9.63
C GLY A 263 -32.95 14.69 8.41
N GLY A 264 -31.89 13.90 8.54
CA GLY A 264 -30.91 13.64 7.50
C GLY A 264 -29.74 14.64 7.42
N VAL A 265 -28.85 14.40 6.48
CA VAL A 265 -27.64 15.24 6.28
C VAL A 265 -28.01 16.67 5.90
N GLU A 266 -29.07 16.87 5.15
CA GLU A 266 -29.57 18.19 4.71
C GLU A 266 -30.01 19.07 5.91
N GLU A 267 -30.71 18.48 6.88
CA GLU A 267 -31.15 19.22 8.07
C GLU A 267 -29.97 19.46 9.03
N ALA A 268 -29.09 18.49 9.18
CA ALA A 268 -27.86 18.67 9.93
C ALA A 268 -26.97 19.78 9.32
N ALA A 269 -26.89 19.86 7.98
CA ALA A 269 -26.16 20.87 7.25
C ALA A 269 -26.68 22.29 7.53
N LYS A 270 -28.01 22.45 7.55
CA LYS A 270 -28.65 23.74 7.90
C LYS A 270 -28.33 24.16 9.33
N ARG A 271 -28.40 23.21 10.28
CA ARG A 271 -28.15 23.51 11.73
C ARG A 271 -26.69 23.87 11.99
N LEU A 272 -25.77 23.31 11.20
CA LEU A 272 -24.33 23.53 11.36
C LEU A 272 -23.76 24.58 10.39
N GLU A 273 -24.61 25.21 9.60
CA GLU A 273 -24.22 26.19 8.57
C GLU A 273 -23.10 25.65 7.65
N ALA A 274 -23.14 24.34 7.35
CA ALA A 274 -22.15 23.66 6.57
C ALA A 274 -22.72 23.15 5.23
N GLY A 275 -21.85 22.94 4.24
CA GLY A 275 -22.26 22.38 2.95
C GLY A 275 -22.74 20.94 3.07
N VAL A 276 -23.86 20.59 2.44
CA VAL A 276 -24.38 19.19 2.43
C VAL A 276 -23.35 18.18 1.92
N PRO A 277 -22.60 18.43 0.81
CA PRO A 277 -21.55 17.53 0.36
C PRO A 277 -20.46 17.32 1.42
N THR A 278 -20.00 18.43 2.03
CA THR A 278 -18.97 18.38 3.08
C THR A 278 -19.40 17.54 4.28
N LEU A 279 -20.65 17.71 4.75
CA LEU A 279 -21.13 16.90 5.87
C LEU A 279 -21.32 15.43 5.51
N ARG A 280 -21.71 15.12 4.28
CA ARG A 280 -21.80 13.74 3.80
C ARG A 280 -20.45 13.06 3.79
N ASP A 281 -19.42 13.77 3.35
CA ASP A 281 -18.04 13.27 3.36
C ASP A 281 -17.53 13.12 4.80
N ILE A 282 -17.79 14.08 5.70
CA ILE A 282 -17.43 13.99 7.11
C ILE A 282 -18.06 12.74 7.76
N VAL A 283 -19.35 12.47 7.54
CA VAL A 283 -20.02 11.29 8.09
C VAL A 283 -19.36 10.00 7.60
N LYS A 284 -19.03 9.94 6.30
CA LYS A 284 -18.36 8.80 5.71
C LYS A 284 -16.99 8.57 6.33
N GLU A 285 -16.18 9.61 6.45
CA GLU A 285 -14.81 9.54 6.95
C GLU A 285 -14.75 9.26 8.46
N LEU A 286 -15.68 9.79 9.25
CA LEU A 286 -15.74 9.54 10.69
C LEU A 286 -16.12 8.10 11.03
N LEU A 287 -16.96 7.46 10.22
CA LEU A 287 -17.36 6.06 10.42
C LEU A 287 -16.20 5.07 10.19
N LEU A 288 -15.16 5.52 9.50
CA LEU A 288 -14.03 4.67 9.07
C LEU A 288 -12.69 5.34 9.38
N PRO A 289 -12.44 5.77 10.64
CA PRO A 289 -11.17 6.43 10.97
C PRO A 289 -10.00 5.48 10.75
N GLY A 290 -8.99 5.96 10.03
CA GLY A 290 -7.80 5.16 9.73
C GLY A 290 -8.01 3.99 8.77
N ARG A 291 -9.21 3.83 8.19
CA ARG A 291 -9.46 2.78 7.21
C ARG A 291 -8.73 3.04 5.92
N ASP A 292 -7.98 2.06 5.50
CA ASP A 292 -7.42 1.96 4.16
C ASP A 292 -8.47 1.31 3.24
N PRO A 293 -8.83 1.92 2.10
CA PRO A 293 -9.73 1.28 1.13
C PRO A 293 -9.27 -0.11 0.68
N ARG A 294 -7.97 -0.39 0.82
CA ARG A 294 -7.37 -1.70 0.49
C ARG A 294 -7.77 -2.81 1.48
N ASP A 295 -8.24 -2.47 2.67
CA ASP A 295 -8.71 -3.46 3.67
C ASP A 295 -9.96 -4.22 3.20
N GLU A 296 -10.68 -3.69 2.22
CA GLU A 296 -11.80 -4.37 1.56
C GLU A 296 -11.36 -5.40 0.51
N LEU A 297 -10.09 -5.38 0.11
CA LEU A 297 -9.54 -6.34 -0.83
C LEU A 297 -9.35 -7.70 -0.15
N PRO A 298 -9.47 -8.81 -0.91
CA PRO A 298 -9.22 -10.12 -0.32
C PRO A 298 -7.79 -10.19 0.24
N PRO A 299 -7.61 -10.84 1.41
CA PRO A 299 -6.29 -10.97 2.02
C PRO A 299 -5.34 -11.73 1.08
N PRO A 300 -4.03 -11.50 1.20
CA PRO A 300 -3.04 -12.19 0.39
C PRO A 300 -3.11 -13.72 0.61
N LEU A 301 -2.98 -14.46 -0.48
CA LEU A 301 -2.98 -15.93 -0.45
C LEU A 301 -1.65 -16.44 0.11
N LEU A 302 -1.56 -16.53 1.43
CA LEU A 302 -0.41 -17.10 2.12
C LEU A 302 -0.42 -18.63 2.01
N ARG A 303 0.72 -19.21 1.64
CA ARG A 303 0.90 -20.64 1.43
C ARG A 303 1.92 -21.22 2.39
N THR A 304 1.74 -22.48 2.73
CA THR A 304 2.68 -23.27 3.54
C THR A 304 3.19 -24.49 2.79
N ASP A 305 2.45 -24.92 1.77
CA ASP A 305 2.71 -26.12 0.94
C ASP A 305 2.45 -25.82 -0.53
N ILE A 306 2.88 -26.73 -1.39
CA ILE A 306 2.62 -26.69 -2.83
C ILE A 306 1.51 -27.70 -3.13
N MET A 307 0.52 -27.23 -3.89
CA MET A 307 -0.41 -28.12 -4.60
C MET A 307 0.11 -28.36 -6.02
N ASP A 308 0.48 -29.59 -6.30
CA ASP A 308 0.69 -30.06 -7.68
C ASP A 308 -0.67 -30.54 -8.25
N MET A 309 -0.81 -30.55 -9.56
CA MET A 309 -2.02 -31.10 -10.23
C MET A 309 -2.34 -32.53 -9.76
N LYS A 310 -1.34 -33.28 -9.34
CA LYS A 310 -1.48 -34.65 -8.80
C LYS A 310 -2.17 -34.70 -7.43
N ASP A 311 -2.15 -33.60 -6.69
CA ASP A 311 -2.73 -33.50 -5.35
C ASP A 311 -4.21 -33.08 -5.40
N LEU A 312 -4.71 -32.71 -6.58
CA LEU A 312 -6.08 -32.26 -6.76
C LEU A 312 -7.06 -33.44 -6.63
N LYS A 313 -8.05 -33.26 -5.79
CA LYS A 313 -9.14 -34.24 -5.60
C LYS A 313 -10.48 -33.61 -6.02
N PRO A 314 -11.41 -34.40 -6.55
CA PRO A 314 -12.77 -33.94 -6.82
C PRO A 314 -13.41 -33.33 -5.55
N GLY A 315 -13.97 -32.12 -5.68
CA GLY A 315 -14.61 -31.40 -4.58
C GLY A 315 -13.68 -30.45 -3.81
N MET A 316 -12.40 -30.32 -4.18
CA MET A 316 -11.53 -29.28 -3.64
C MET A 316 -11.93 -27.90 -4.14
N GLU A 317 -12.08 -26.95 -3.23
CA GLU A 317 -12.20 -25.54 -3.55
C GLU A 317 -10.80 -24.94 -3.69
N LEU A 318 -10.56 -24.30 -4.84
CA LEU A 318 -9.28 -23.67 -5.15
C LEU A 318 -9.50 -22.19 -5.43
N GLN A 319 -8.63 -21.37 -4.89
CA GLN A 319 -8.55 -19.95 -5.24
C GLN A 319 -7.56 -19.77 -6.39
N GLY A 320 -8.01 -19.12 -7.46
CA GLY A 320 -7.19 -18.84 -8.63
C GLY A 320 -7.28 -17.37 -9.04
N THR A 321 -6.25 -16.86 -9.69
CA THR A 321 -6.27 -15.54 -10.30
C THR A 321 -6.69 -15.66 -11.75
N CYS A 322 -7.73 -14.92 -12.16
CA CYS A 322 -8.12 -14.82 -13.56
C CYS A 322 -7.07 -13.96 -14.31
N LEU A 323 -6.40 -14.56 -15.28
CA LEU A 323 -5.39 -13.86 -16.11
C LEU A 323 -5.98 -13.27 -17.39
N LEU A 324 -7.27 -13.48 -17.67
CA LEU A 324 -7.98 -13.06 -18.88
C LEU A 324 -8.96 -11.92 -18.54
N TYR A 325 -8.42 -10.73 -18.28
CA TYR A 325 -9.23 -9.51 -18.05
C TYR A 325 -9.56 -8.73 -19.33
N THR A 326 -8.97 -9.09 -20.45
CA THR A 326 -9.14 -8.36 -21.70
C THR A 326 -10.24 -8.98 -22.54
N SER A 327 -10.98 -8.11 -23.24
CA SER A 327 -12.14 -8.37 -24.07
C SER A 327 -12.25 -9.81 -24.59
N PRO A 328 -13.39 -10.46 -24.41
CA PRO A 328 -13.58 -11.84 -24.85
C PRO A 328 -13.24 -11.95 -26.34
N SER A 329 -12.26 -12.80 -26.65
CA SER A 329 -11.94 -13.14 -28.03
C SER A 329 -13.20 -13.73 -28.68
N PRO A 330 -13.44 -13.50 -29.97
CA PRO A 330 -14.53 -14.18 -30.69
C PRO A 330 -14.52 -15.70 -30.54
N ARG A 331 -13.36 -16.30 -30.19
CA ARG A 331 -13.22 -17.75 -29.92
C ARG A 331 -13.76 -18.14 -28.53
N ASP A 332 -13.86 -17.22 -27.59
CA ASP A 332 -14.36 -17.53 -26.25
C ASP A 332 -15.89 -17.67 -26.22
N ARG A 333 -16.59 -17.04 -27.18
CA ARG A 333 -18.04 -17.18 -27.36
C ARG A 333 -18.47 -18.56 -27.87
N THR A 334 -17.56 -19.36 -28.43
CA THR A 334 -17.86 -20.68 -28.99
C THR A 334 -17.62 -21.85 -28.03
N ARG A 335 -17.03 -21.58 -26.83
CA ARG A 335 -16.77 -22.61 -25.81
C ARG A 335 -17.77 -22.66 -24.66
N SER A 336 -18.76 -21.78 -24.63
CA SER A 336 -19.83 -21.77 -23.62
C SER A 336 -21.16 -22.36 -24.17
N ARG A 337 -21.09 -23.46 -24.91
CA ARG A 337 -22.23 -24.30 -25.23
C ARG A 337 -21.94 -25.73 -24.86
#